data_4684876906d305d751f05ced4c0befea
#
_entry.id   4684876906d305d751f05ced4c0befea
#
_cell.length_a   1.000
_cell.length_b   1.000
_cell.length_c   1.000
_cell.angle_alpha   90.00
_cell.angle_beta   90.00
_cell.angle_gamma   90.00
#
_symmetry.space_group_name_H-M   'P 1'
#
loop_
_entity.id
_entity.type
_entity.pdbx_description
1 polymer ?
#
loop_
_entity_poly.entity_id
_entity_poly.type
_entity_poly.pdbx_seq_one_letter_code
_entity_poly.pdbx_strand_id
1 'polypeptide(L)'
;MDFTGQVAIVTGAANGIGRATALAFAARGAKVVAVDRDAEGVARTAQTIQQQGGTALGVGADVTKSADVAGYVKAAVDAYGRIDCFFNNAGIEGKVVPIAEYDEDVFDAVIGVNVKGVFLGMRHVLPVMIAQGRGAIVNTASVAGITGTPGLGPYVASKHAVIGLTKSVSGEVARQGIRVNAVCPGPVDTRMIHSIEAMINPDDAEAVSARYQASIPMGRYASVDEISNTVLFLCSDLASGITGAQYVVDGGRTATGGAATTVGAKR
;
A
#
# COMPACT_ATOMS: atom_id res chain seq x y z
N MET A 1 -1.26 -19.70 -3.63
CA MET A 1 -0.02 -18.91 -3.74
C MET A 1 0.92 -19.40 -2.65
N ASP A 2 2.09 -19.85 -3.03
CA ASP A 2 3.16 -20.31 -2.13
C ASP A 2 4.35 -19.35 -2.27
N PHE A 3 4.90 -18.89 -1.16
CA PHE A 3 6.05 -17.99 -1.10
C PHE A 3 7.22 -18.60 -0.33
N THR A 4 7.21 -19.93 -0.16
CA THR A 4 8.29 -20.66 0.53
C THR A 4 9.65 -20.35 -0.11
N GLY A 5 10.63 -19.95 0.72
CA GLY A 5 11.96 -19.56 0.27
C GLY A 5 12.07 -18.14 -0.32
N GLN A 6 10.97 -17.41 -0.45
CA GLN A 6 10.97 -16.02 -0.91
C GLN A 6 11.07 -15.03 0.25
N VAL A 7 11.55 -13.83 -0.05
CA VAL A 7 11.71 -12.72 0.89
C VAL A 7 10.80 -11.58 0.48
N ALA A 8 9.93 -11.15 1.39
CA ALA A 8 9.03 -10.01 1.19
C ALA A 8 9.40 -8.85 2.12
N ILE A 9 9.60 -7.66 1.57
CA ILE A 9 9.67 -6.42 2.33
C ILE A 9 8.30 -5.75 2.27
N VAL A 10 7.80 -5.28 3.42
CA VAL A 10 6.54 -4.56 3.53
C VAL A 10 6.75 -3.28 4.32
N THR A 11 6.51 -2.11 3.71
CA THR A 11 6.54 -0.82 4.40
C THR A 11 5.16 -0.41 4.93
N GLY A 12 5.12 0.36 6.02
CA GLY A 12 3.86 0.65 6.71
C GLY A 12 3.29 -0.58 7.42
N ALA A 13 4.17 -1.47 7.92
CA ALA A 13 3.81 -2.80 8.40
C ALA A 13 3.46 -2.86 9.90
N ALA A 14 3.42 -1.72 10.59
CA ALA A 14 2.98 -1.67 12.00
C ALA A 14 1.47 -1.89 12.15
N ASN A 15 0.67 -1.47 11.17
CA ASN A 15 -0.80 -1.47 11.25
C ASN A 15 -1.47 -1.71 9.88
N GLY A 16 -2.81 -1.85 9.90
CA GLY A 16 -3.68 -1.82 8.72
C GLY A 16 -3.28 -2.79 7.61
N ILE A 17 -3.32 -2.30 6.38
CA ILE A 17 -3.03 -3.09 5.16
C ILE A 17 -1.62 -3.67 5.20
N GLY A 18 -0.61 -2.88 5.60
CA GLY A 18 0.78 -3.34 5.64
C GLY A 18 0.97 -4.49 6.62
N ARG A 19 0.43 -4.37 7.84
CA ARG A 19 0.49 -5.46 8.84
C ARG A 19 -0.22 -6.72 8.34
N ALA A 20 -1.44 -6.58 7.83
CA ALA A 20 -2.20 -7.73 7.29
C ALA A 20 -1.44 -8.43 6.15
N THR A 21 -0.84 -7.63 5.23
CA THR A 21 -0.04 -8.18 4.12
C THR A 21 1.23 -8.89 4.61
N ALA A 22 1.92 -8.35 5.61
CA ALA A 22 3.09 -8.98 6.22
C ALA A 22 2.73 -10.36 6.83
N LEU A 23 1.64 -10.42 7.60
CA LEU A 23 1.10 -11.67 8.14
C LEU A 23 0.69 -12.65 7.04
N ALA A 24 0.05 -12.16 5.99
CA ALA A 24 -0.42 -12.99 4.87
C ALA A 24 0.73 -13.59 4.04
N PHE A 25 1.84 -12.86 3.84
CA PHE A 25 3.06 -13.38 3.24
C PHE A 25 3.69 -14.48 4.10
N ALA A 26 3.85 -14.20 5.42
CA ALA A 26 4.45 -15.16 6.35
C ALA A 26 3.64 -16.46 6.44
N ALA A 27 2.30 -16.37 6.50
CA ALA A 27 1.40 -17.53 6.51
C ALA A 27 1.50 -18.40 5.25
N ARG A 28 2.13 -17.88 4.18
CA ARG A 28 2.38 -18.58 2.92
C ARG A 28 3.88 -18.91 2.70
N GLY A 29 4.66 -18.92 3.78
CA GLY A 29 6.04 -19.39 3.79
C GLY A 29 7.11 -18.34 3.43
N ALA A 30 6.73 -17.08 3.19
CA ALA A 30 7.72 -16.02 2.97
C ALA A 30 8.47 -15.68 4.25
N LYS A 31 9.75 -15.30 4.11
CA LYS A 31 10.49 -14.56 5.13
C LYS A 31 10.13 -13.07 4.98
N VAL A 32 9.73 -12.41 6.06
CA VAL A 32 9.19 -11.05 6.00
C VAL A 32 10.12 -10.04 6.66
N VAL A 33 10.37 -8.92 6.00
CA VAL A 33 10.95 -7.72 6.62
C VAL A 33 9.83 -6.69 6.75
N ALA A 34 9.35 -6.53 7.96
CA ALA A 34 8.31 -5.56 8.32
C ALA A 34 8.97 -4.22 8.65
N VAL A 35 8.59 -3.16 7.93
CA VAL A 35 9.21 -1.83 8.02
C VAL A 35 8.15 -0.77 8.38
N ASP A 36 8.43 0.05 9.38
CA ASP A 36 7.61 1.22 9.72
C ASP A 36 8.46 2.24 10.51
N ARG A 37 8.01 3.48 10.59
CA ARG A 37 8.58 4.46 11.53
C ARG A 37 8.24 4.12 13.00
N ASP A 38 7.11 3.44 13.25
CA ASP A 38 6.75 2.85 14.54
C ASP A 38 7.54 1.54 14.75
N ALA A 39 8.75 1.69 15.32
CA ALA A 39 9.64 0.58 15.60
C ALA A 39 9.02 -0.47 16.53
N GLU A 40 8.23 -0.05 17.52
CA GLU A 40 7.54 -0.99 18.42
C GLU A 40 6.41 -1.73 17.69
N GLY A 41 5.67 -1.03 16.82
CA GLY A 41 4.61 -1.63 16.01
C GLY A 41 5.14 -2.72 15.10
N VAL A 42 6.25 -2.50 14.41
CA VAL A 42 6.85 -3.56 13.56
C VAL A 42 7.49 -4.67 14.36
N ALA A 43 8.03 -4.39 15.54
CA ALA A 43 8.50 -5.43 16.45
C ALA A 43 7.34 -6.36 16.87
N ARG A 44 6.17 -5.80 17.21
CA ARG A 44 4.95 -6.57 17.49
C ARG A 44 4.48 -7.38 16.28
N THR A 45 4.54 -6.81 15.08
CA THR A 45 4.18 -7.53 13.84
C THR A 45 5.13 -8.72 13.60
N ALA A 46 6.44 -8.51 13.70
CA ALA A 46 7.43 -9.57 13.56
C ALA A 46 7.25 -10.66 14.62
N GLN A 47 7.03 -10.27 15.88
CA GLN A 47 6.76 -11.22 16.98
C GLN A 47 5.51 -12.07 16.70
N THR A 48 4.43 -11.45 16.22
CA THR A 48 3.19 -12.17 15.84
C THR A 48 3.48 -13.22 14.78
N ILE A 49 4.25 -12.88 13.73
CA ILE A 49 4.66 -13.82 12.69
C ILE A 49 5.47 -14.98 13.28
N GLN A 50 6.44 -14.69 14.14
CA GLN A 50 7.30 -15.71 14.77
C GLN A 50 6.50 -16.65 15.68
N GLN A 51 5.55 -16.11 16.45
CA GLN A 51 4.64 -16.91 17.31
C GLN A 51 3.75 -17.86 16.49
N GLN A 52 3.46 -17.51 15.24
CA GLN A 52 2.73 -18.35 14.28
C GLN A 52 3.63 -19.32 13.50
N GLY A 53 4.92 -19.43 13.87
CA GLY A 53 5.89 -20.32 13.23
C GLY A 53 6.54 -19.76 11.96
N GLY A 54 6.26 -18.50 11.59
CA GLY A 54 6.87 -17.83 10.45
C GLY A 54 8.23 -17.19 10.79
N THR A 55 8.86 -16.61 9.78
CA THR A 55 10.16 -15.91 9.91
C THR A 55 9.98 -14.44 9.57
N ALA A 56 10.32 -13.55 10.50
CA ALA A 56 10.22 -12.12 10.27
C ALA A 56 11.30 -11.31 11.00
N LEU A 57 11.62 -10.15 10.44
CA LEU A 57 12.46 -9.10 10.99
C LEU A 57 11.66 -7.80 11.02
N GLY A 58 11.58 -7.12 12.17
CA GLY A 58 11.02 -5.77 12.30
C GLY A 58 12.13 -4.72 12.21
N VAL A 59 11.95 -3.71 11.36
CA VAL A 59 12.91 -2.62 11.15
C VAL A 59 12.22 -1.27 11.29
N GLY A 60 12.65 -0.47 12.27
CA GLY A 60 12.22 0.93 12.41
C GLY A 60 12.91 1.79 11.35
N ALA A 61 12.15 2.45 10.46
CA ALA A 61 12.70 3.28 9.39
C ALA A 61 11.71 4.36 8.91
N ASP A 62 12.22 5.53 8.62
CA ASP A 62 11.49 6.62 7.97
C ASP A 62 11.71 6.54 6.45
N VAL A 63 10.67 6.20 5.70
CA VAL A 63 10.72 6.05 4.23
C VAL A 63 11.10 7.34 3.50
N THR A 64 11.01 8.50 4.13
CA THR A 64 11.43 9.78 3.56
C THR A 64 12.94 9.99 3.55
N LYS A 65 13.69 9.15 4.30
CA LYS A 65 15.14 9.22 4.47
C LYS A 65 15.83 8.13 3.68
N SER A 66 16.65 8.51 2.70
CA SER A 66 17.35 7.56 1.83
C SER A 66 18.26 6.60 2.61
N ALA A 67 18.88 7.06 3.70
CA ALA A 67 19.73 6.21 4.54
C ALA A 67 18.94 5.11 5.25
N ASP A 68 17.74 5.43 5.77
CA ASP A 68 16.87 4.45 6.43
C ASP A 68 16.36 3.42 5.42
N VAL A 69 16.00 3.89 4.20
CA VAL A 69 15.58 3.00 3.10
C VAL A 69 16.70 2.05 2.69
N ALA A 70 17.92 2.56 2.51
CA ALA A 70 19.10 1.72 2.27
C ALA A 70 19.34 0.73 3.43
N GLY A 71 19.09 1.17 4.65
CA GLY A 71 19.26 0.36 5.87
C GLY A 71 18.33 -0.85 5.90
N TYR A 72 17.04 -0.71 5.65
CA TYR A 72 16.14 -1.87 5.67
C TYR A 72 16.34 -2.81 4.47
N VAL A 73 16.74 -2.26 3.30
CA VAL A 73 17.12 -3.10 2.14
C VAL A 73 18.36 -3.92 2.47
N LYS A 74 19.38 -3.29 3.06
CA LYS A 74 20.57 -4.00 3.53
C LYS A 74 20.24 -5.06 4.56
N ALA A 75 19.38 -4.75 5.55
CA ALA A 75 18.96 -5.71 6.56
C ALA A 75 18.27 -6.94 5.96
N ALA A 76 17.44 -6.75 4.92
CA ALA A 76 16.81 -7.86 4.19
C ALA A 76 17.85 -8.75 3.49
N VAL A 77 18.85 -8.14 2.81
CA VAL A 77 19.89 -8.87 2.10
C VAL A 77 20.85 -9.56 3.09
N ASP A 78 21.25 -8.91 4.17
CA ASP A 78 22.13 -9.51 5.19
C ASP A 78 21.45 -10.71 5.88
N ALA A 79 20.16 -10.59 6.19
CA ALA A 79 19.44 -11.65 6.91
C ALA A 79 19.02 -12.83 6.00
N TYR A 80 18.67 -12.54 4.73
CA TYR A 80 17.99 -13.54 3.90
C TYR A 80 18.59 -13.69 2.49
N GLY A 81 19.56 -12.87 2.09
CA GLY A 81 20.32 -12.98 0.85
C GLY A 81 19.61 -12.49 -0.42
N ARG A 82 18.31 -12.12 -0.33
CA ARG A 82 17.50 -11.79 -1.51
C ARG A 82 16.29 -10.93 -1.18
N ILE A 83 15.62 -10.37 -2.20
CA ILE A 83 14.32 -9.69 -2.12
C ILE A 83 13.49 -10.13 -3.32
N ASP A 84 12.38 -10.83 -3.10
CA ASP A 84 11.49 -11.31 -4.17
C ASP A 84 10.26 -10.45 -4.33
N CYS A 85 9.69 -10.00 -3.22
CA CYS A 85 8.50 -9.18 -3.17
C CYS A 85 8.77 -7.88 -2.40
N PHE A 86 8.30 -6.76 -2.95
CA PHE A 86 8.36 -5.50 -2.25
C PHE A 86 6.96 -4.84 -2.26
N PHE A 87 6.33 -4.77 -1.11
CA PHE A 87 5.09 -4.02 -0.93
C PHE A 87 5.40 -2.63 -0.37
N ASN A 88 5.42 -1.66 -1.26
CA ASN A 88 5.74 -0.27 -1.00
C ASN A 88 4.46 0.47 -0.58
N ASN A 89 4.10 0.34 0.69
CA ASN A 89 2.75 0.64 1.19
C ASN A 89 2.70 1.83 2.16
N ALA A 90 3.79 2.22 2.80
CA ALA A 90 3.79 3.35 3.73
C ALA A 90 3.16 4.60 3.11
N GLY A 91 2.23 5.23 3.84
CA GLY A 91 1.52 6.42 3.36
C GLY A 91 0.74 7.11 4.47
N ILE A 92 0.44 8.39 4.23
CA ILE A 92 -0.38 9.23 5.12
C ILE A 92 -1.46 9.96 4.32
N GLU A 93 -2.57 10.29 4.99
CA GLU A 93 -3.74 10.96 4.42
C GLU A 93 -3.58 12.48 4.30
N GLY A 94 -2.81 13.11 5.18
CA GLY A 94 -2.78 14.56 5.33
C GLY A 94 -4.01 15.12 6.04
N LYS A 95 -4.49 16.28 5.61
CA LYS A 95 -5.70 16.96 6.13
C LYS A 95 -6.81 16.97 5.10
N VAL A 96 -8.06 17.09 5.56
CA VAL A 96 -9.25 17.32 4.72
C VAL A 96 -9.65 18.78 4.84
N VAL A 97 -9.11 19.61 3.95
CA VAL A 97 -9.37 21.07 3.91
C VAL A 97 -9.33 21.58 2.47
N PRO A 98 -9.99 22.72 2.14
CA PRO A 98 -9.87 23.37 0.83
C PRO A 98 -8.42 23.67 0.49
N ILE A 99 -8.05 23.60 -0.79
CA ILE A 99 -6.67 23.78 -1.24
C ILE A 99 -6.11 25.17 -0.87
N ALA A 100 -6.95 26.20 -0.84
CA ALA A 100 -6.56 27.55 -0.46
C ALA A 100 -6.16 27.72 1.02
N GLU A 101 -6.53 26.73 1.85
CA GLU A 101 -6.29 26.73 3.30
C GLU A 101 -5.32 25.61 3.71
N TYR A 102 -4.70 24.93 2.73
CA TYR A 102 -3.86 23.77 2.99
C TYR A 102 -2.45 24.19 3.46
N ASP A 103 -2.00 23.68 4.59
CA ASP A 103 -0.67 23.95 5.14
C ASP A 103 0.43 23.35 4.24
N GLU A 104 1.45 24.14 3.91
CA GLU A 104 2.61 23.72 3.10
C GLU A 104 3.38 22.57 3.78
N ASP A 105 3.61 22.64 5.09
CA ASP A 105 4.30 21.56 5.83
C ASP A 105 3.55 20.22 5.75
N VAL A 106 2.22 20.26 5.78
CA VAL A 106 1.40 19.04 5.64
C VAL A 106 1.44 18.55 4.19
N PHE A 107 1.42 19.45 3.21
CA PHE A 107 1.65 19.11 1.80
C PHE A 107 2.99 18.39 1.62
N ASP A 108 4.08 18.99 2.11
CA ASP A 108 5.43 18.44 2.02
C ASP A 108 5.54 17.07 2.71
N ALA A 109 4.90 16.91 3.85
CA ALA A 109 4.85 15.62 4.54
C ALA A 109 4.16 14.54 3.71
N VAL A 110 3.00 14.86 3.08
CA VAL A 110 2.26 13.93 2.21
C VAL A 110 3.10 13.55 1.00
N ILE A 111 3.69 14.53 0.31
CA ILE A 111 4.56 14.26 -0.85
C ILE A 111 5.83 13.50 -0.42
N GLY A 112 6.41 13.88 0.71
CA GLY A 112 7.58 13.22 1.28
C GLY A 112 7.36 11.73 1.53
N VAL A 113 6.27 11.37 2.19
CA VAL A 113 5.96 9.96 2.50
C VAL A 113 5.43 9.24 1.26
N ASN A 114 4.37 9.76 0.63
CA ASN A 114 3.62 9.02 -0.37
C ASN A 114 4.31 8.96 -1.74
N VAL A 115 5.14 9.94 -2.09
CA VAL A 115 5.81 10.01 -3.41
C VAL A 115 7.31 9.72 -3.27
N LYS A 116 8.02 10.55 -2.50
CA LYS A 116 9.47 10.37 -2.31
C LYS A 116 9.78 9.04 -1.65
N GLY A 117 9.00 8.62 -0.65
CA GLY A 117 9.16 7.32 0.00
C GLY A 117 9.00 6.16 -0.98
N VAL A 118 7.98 6.21 -1.85
CA VAL A 118 7.77 5.20 -2.91
C VAL A 118 8.94 5.19 -3.90
N PHE A 119 9.40 6.35 -4.34
CA PHE A 119 10.57 6.48 -5.21
C PHE A 119 11.84 5.89 -4.55
N LEU A 120 12.13 6.26 -3.31
CA LEU A 120 13.31 5.75 -2.59
C LEU A 120 13.24 4.24 -2.40
N GLY A 121 12.07 3.70 -2.05
CA GLY A 121 11.86 2.26 -1.94
C GLY A 121 12.24 1.52 -3.22
N MET A 122 11.69 1.94 -4.37
CA MET A 122 12.03 1.37 -5.67
C MET A 122 13.52 1.57 -6.00
N ARG A 123 14.06 2.76 -5.80
CA ARG A 123 15.47 3.08 -6.08
C ARG A 123 16.45 2.14 -5.39
N HIS A 124 16.18 1.75 -4.13
CA HIS A 124 17.09 0.91 -3.36
C HIS A 124 16.81 -0.60 -3.51
N VAL A 125 15.56 -0.99 -3.78
CA VAL A 125 15.20 -2.42 -3.97
C VAL A 125 15.56 -2.91 -5.37
N LEU A 126 15.35 -2.09 -6.40
CA LEU A 126 15.57 -2.48 -7.79
C LEU A 126 16.98 -3.00 -8.09
N PRO A 127 18.09 -2.41 -7.62
CA PRO A 127 19.42 -2.97 -7.87
C PRO A 127 19.59 -4.41 -7.40
N VAL A 128 18.97 -4.77 -6.27
CA VAL A 128 18.99 -6.14 -5.74
C VAL A 128 18.20 -7.07 -6.65
N MET A 129 16.97 -6.69 -7.01
CA MET A 129 16.11 -7.48 -7.90
C MET A 129 16.71 -7.62 -9.31
N ILE A 130 17.33 -6.58 -9.84
CA ILE A 130 18.03 -6.60 -11.15
C ILE A 130 19.18 -7.61 -11.12
N ALA A 131 20.00 -7.59 -10.08
CA ALA A 131 21.09 -8.56 -9.92
C ALA A 131 20.57 -10.01 -9.79
N GLN A 132 19.36 -10.20 -9.26
CA GLN A 132 18.69 -11.50 -9.15
C GLN A 132 18.04 -11.96 -10.47
N GLY A 133 17.76 -11.05 -11.40
CA GLY A 133 17.00 -11.31 -12.62
C GLY A 133 15.52 -11.62 -12.38
N ARG A 134 14.97 -11.28 -11.20
CA ARG A 134 13.57 -11.51 -10.84
C ARG A 134 13.13 -10.61 -9.68
N GLY A 135 11.84 -10.26 -9.65
CA GLY A 135 11.24 -9.54 -8.55
C GLY A 135 9.81 -9.06 -8.86
N ALA A 136 9.06 -8.76 -7.82
CA ALA A 136 7.74 -8.14 -7.95
C ALA A 136 7.58 -7.00 -6.94
N ILE A 137 7.23 -5.83 -7.45
CA ILE A 137 6.96 -4.62 -6.67
C ILE A 137 5.47 -4.29 -6.79
N VAL A 138 4.83 -4.04 -5.67
CA VAL A 138 3.47 -3.50 -5.61
C VAL A 138 3.50 -2.19 -4.83
N ASN A 139 3.11 -1.10 -5.48
CA ASN A 139 3.00 0.21 -4.85
C ASN A 139 1.55 0.45 -4.41
N THR A 140 1.33 1.01 -3.23
CA THR A 140 -0.01 1.39 -2.76
C THR A 140 -0.38 2.77 -3.31
N ALA A 141 -1.16 2.78 -4.39
CA ALA A 141 -1.86 3.98 -4.86
C ALA A 141 -3.20 4.14 -4.08
N SER A 142 -4.27 4.46 -4.76
CA SER A 142 -5.65 4.59 -4.25
C SER A 142 -6.59 4.82 -5.42
N VAL A 143 -7.89 4.67 -5.23
CA VAL A 143 -8.89 5.26 -6.15
C VAL A 143 -8.71 6.77 -6.29
N ALA A 144 -8.19 7.44 -5.26
CA ALA A 144 -7.77 8.84 -5.31
C ALA A 144 -6.58 9.11 -6.27
N GLY A 145 -5.91 8.08 -6.77
CA GLY A 145 -4.92 8.19 -7.87
C GLY A 145 -5.54 8.11 -9.26
N ILE A 146 -6.86 7.89 -9.36
CA ILE A 146 -7.61 7.74 -10.61
C ILE A 146 -8.70 8.81 -10.70
N THR A 147 -9.22 9.25 -9.56
CA THR A 147 -10.29 10.25 -9.45
C THR A 147 -9.87 11.39 -8.51
N GLY A 148 -10.57 12.53 -8.61
CA GLY A 148 -10.43 13.63 -7.64
C GLY A 148 -11.23 13.39 -6.37
N THR A 149 -10.77 13.95 -5.25
CA THR A 149 -11.51 13.99 -3.98
C THR A 149 -11.38 15.40 -3.38
N PRO A 150 -12.45 16.21 -3.37
CA PRO A 150 -12.41 17.53 -2.77
C PRO A 150 -11.91 17.48 -1.33
N GLY A 151 -11.06 18.43 -0.95
CA GLY A 151 -10.44 18.53 0.37
C GLY A 151 -9.18 17.67 0.57
N LEU A 152 -8.90 16.71 -0.31
CA LEU A 152 -7.73 15.82 -0.24
C LEU A 152 -6.70 16.07 -1.37
N GLY A 153 -6.58 17.32 -1.83
CA GLY A 153 -5.74 17.68 -3.00
C GLY A 153 -4.33 17.09 -2.99
N PRO A 154 -3.50 17.31 -1.95
CA PRO A 154 -2.15 16.74 -1.88
C PRO A 154 -2.12 15.20 -1.86
N TYR A 155 -3.06 14.56 -1.16
CA TYR A 155 -3.19 13.10 -1.17
C TYR A 155 -3.52 12.59 -2.58
N VAL A 156 -4.51 13.19 -3.24
CA VAL A 156 -4.89 12.87 -4.63
C VAL A 156 -3.70 13.01 -5.56
N ALA A 157 -2.99 14.14 -5.51
CA ALA A 157 -1.78 14.37 -6.31
C ALA A 157 -0.72 13.30 -6.05
N SER A 158 -0.48 12.96 -4.77
CA SER A 158 0.50 11.93 -4.40
C SER A 158 0.15 10.55 -4.98
N LYS A 159 -1.12 10.17 -4.98
CA LYS A 159 -1.55 8.85 -5.47
C LYS A 159 -1.56 8.77 -7.00
N HIS A 160 -1.81 9.88 -7.71
CA HIS A 160 -1.57 9.97 -9.16
C HIS A 160 -0.08 9.83 -9.50
N ALA A 161 0.80 10.48 -8.72
CA ALA A 161 2.24 10.34 -8.89
C ALA A 161 2.73 8.90 -8.71
N VAL A 162 2.19 8.16 -7.74
CA VAL A 162 2.52 6.73 -7.54
C VAL A 162 2.14 5.89 -8.75
N ILE A 163 0.98 6.13 -9.35
CA ILE A 163 0.56 5.45 -10.59
C ILE A 163 1.53 5.80 -11.74
N GLY A 164 1.90 7.07 -11.89
CA GLY A 164 2.87 7.52 -12.88
C GLY A 164 4.24 6.84 -12.72
N LEU A 165 4.78 6.81 -11.50
CA LEU A 165 6.03 6.11 -11.18
C LEU A 165 5.93 4.61 -11.47
N THR A 166 4.82 3.97 -11.10
CA THR A 166 4.59 2.54 -11.36
C THR A 166 4.68 2.23 -12.85
N LYS A 167 4.00 3.00 -13.69
CA LYS A 167 4.00 2.82 -15.15
C LYS A 167 5.38 3.05 -15.77
N SER A 168 6.06 4.12 -15.37
CA SER A 168 7.40 4.44 -15.90
C SER A 168 8.39 3.34 -15.54
N VAL A 169 8.52 3.02 -14.25
CA VAL A 169 9.51 2.05 -13.76
C VAL A 169 9.22 0.64 -14.29
N SER A 170 7.95 0.27 -14.47
CA SER A 170 7.60 -1.05 -15.04
C SER A 170 8.20 -1.26 -16.43
N GLY A 171 8.19 -0.21 -17.27
CA GLY A 171 8.80 -0.26 -18.61
C GLY A 171 10.33 -0.36 -18.57
N GLU A 172 10.96 0.26 -17.58
CA GLU A 172 12.42 0.25 -17.41
C GLU A 172 12.96 -1.14 -17.06
N VAL A 173 12.22 -1.92 -16.24
CA VAL A 173 12.75 -3.15 -15.62
C VAL A 173 12.11 -4.45 -16.11
N ALA A 174 11.09 -4.39 -16.96
CA ALA A 174 10.36 -5.59 -17.42
C ALA A 174 11.27 -6.62 -18.10
N ARG A 175 12.22 -6.18 -18.93
CA ARG A 175 13.19 -7.07 -19.61
C ARG A 175 14.21 -7.72 -18.66
N GLN A 176 14.28 -7.24 -17.42
CA GLN A 176 15.14 -7.75 -16.35
C GLN A 176 14.39 -8.74 -15.45
N GLY A 177 13.18 -9.17 -15.84
CA GLY A 177 12.37 -10.13 -15.10
C GLY A 177 11.67 -9.54 -13.87
N ILE A 178 11.53 -8.20 -13.79
CA ILE A 178 10.93 -7.51 -12.66
C ILE A 178 9.58 -6.93 -13.08
N ARG A 179 8.54 -7.16 -12.25
CA ARG A 179 7.21 -6.62 -12.43
C ARG A 179 6.94 -5.51 -11.41
N VAL A 180 6.33 -4.41 -11.86
CA VAL A 180 5.96 -3.29 -10.99
C VAL A 180 4.51 -2.93 -11.25
N ASN A 181 3.66 -3.09 -10.23
CA ASN A 181 2.23 -2.81 -10.32
C ASN A 181 1.76 -1.89 -9.18
N ALA A 182 0.57 -1.34 -9.31
CA ALA A 182 -0.08 -0.58 -8.25
C ALA A 182 -1.37 -1.27 -7.79
N VAL A 183 -1.60 -1.35 -6.50
CA VAL A 183 -2.92 -1.59 -5.93
C VAL A 183 -3.58 -0.24 -5.66
N CYS A 184 -4.87 -0.11 -6.02
CA CYS A 184 -5.66 1.11 -5.86
C CYS A 184 -6.88 0.82 -4.97
N PRO A 185 -6.71 0.81 -3.63
CA PRO A 185 -7.82 0.59 -2.74
C PRO A 185 -8.86 1.71 -2.81
N GLY A 186 -10.14 1.35 -2.65
CA GLY A 186 -11.18 2.24 -2.19
C GLY A 186 -11.10 2.47 -0.69
N PRO A 187 -12.19 2.89 -0.03
CA PRO A 187 -12.25 2.92 1.43
C PRO A 187 -12.05 1.52 2.03
N VAL A 188 -11.04 1.40 2.90
CA VAL A 188 -10.67 0.17 3.61
C VAL A 188 -10.85 0.39 5.10
N ASP A 189 -11.42 -0.56 5.81
CA ASP A 189 -11.63 -0.49 7.26
C ASP A 189 -10.27 -0.46 7.99
N THR A 190 -9.80 0.74 8.25
CA THR A 190 -8.50 1.04 8.88
C THR A 190 -8.55 2.35 9.64
N ARG A 191 -7.56 2.58 10.51
CA ARG A 191 -7.40 3.87 11.19
C ARG A 191 -7.43 5.07 10.22
N MET A 192 -6.86 4.93 9.01
CA MET A 192 -6.80 6.02 8.04
C MET A 192 -8.19 6.49 7.59
N ILE A 193 -9.10 5.57 7.27
CA ILE A 193 -10.46 5.97 6.85
C ILE A 193 -11.22 6.62 8.01
N HIS A 194 -11.11 6.08 9.22
CA HIS A 194 -11.73 6.65 10.41
C HIS A 194 -11.16 8.04 10.76
N SER A 195 -9.86 8.28 10.53
CA SER A 195 -9.25 9.60 10.64
C SER A 195 -9.85 10.59 9.62
N ILE A 196 -10.04 10.16 8.37
CA ILE A 196 -10.67 10.99 7.31
C ILE A 196 -12.12 11.29 7.67
N GLU A 197 -12.88 10.32 8.16
CA GLU A 197 -14.27 10.51 8.59
C GLU A 197 -14.38 11.56 9.70
N ALA A 198 -13.53 11.45 10.71
CA ALA A 198 -13.47 12.41 11.82
C ALA A 198 -13.01 13.82 11.37
N MET A 199 -12.14 13.94 10.35
CA MET A 199 -11.76 15.23 9.78
C MET A 199 -12.89 15.87 8.96
N ILE A 200 -13.74 15.07 8.31
CA ILE A 200 -14.88 15.57 7.52
C ILE A 200 -16.00 16.07 8.43
N ASN A 201 -16.34 15.33 9.46
CA ASN A 201 -17.33 15.71 10.46
C ASN A 201 -16.94 15.18 11.84
N PRO A 202 -16.26 15.99 12.66
CA PRO A 202 -15.82 15.58 13.99
C PRO A 202 -16.98 15.23 14.94
N ASP A 203 -18.15 15.85 14.76
CA ASP A 203 -19.31 15.66 15.63
C ASP A 203 -20.12 14.40 15.27
N ASP A 204 -20.02 13.93 14.03
CA ASP A 204 -20.77 12.77 13.55
C ASP A 204 -20.00 12.03 12.44
N ALA A 205 -18.89 11.41 12.80
CA ALA A 205 -18.07 10.59 11.89
C ALA A 205 -18.84 9.34 11.40
N GLU A 206 -19.81 8.84 12.20
CA GLU A 206 -20.61 7.67 11.84
C GLU A 206 -21.54 7.97 10.64
N ALA A 207 -22.15 9.15 10.57
CA ALA A 207 -22.94 9.57 9.41
C ALA A 207 -22.04 9.69 8.14
N VAL A 208 -20.79 10.13 8.29
CA VAL A 208 -19.82 10.15 7.17
C VAL A 208 -19.51 8.72 6.71
N SER A 209 -19.24 7.82 7.65
CA SER A 209 -19.01 6.39 7.37
C SER A 209 -20.18 5.77 6.62
N ALA A 210 -21.40 5.95 7.11
CA ALA A 210 -22.62 5.44 6.48
C ALA A 210 -22.78 5.95 5.03
N ARG A 211 -22.50 7.24 4.79
CA ARG A 211 -22.53 7.85 3.45
C ARG A 211 -21.46 7.25 2.53
N TYR A 212 -20.25 7.04 3.04
CA TYR A 212 -19.19 6.38 2.26
C TYR A 212 -19.60 4.96 1.88
N GLN A 213 -20.09 4.16 2.83
CA GLN A 213 -20.52 2.78 2.58
C GLN A 213 -21.67 2.73 1.58
N ALA A 214 -22.66 3.64 1.68
CA ALA A 214 -23.75 3.77 0.73
C ALA A 214 -23.29 4.12 -0.71
N SER A 215 -22.13 4.77 -0.86
CA SER A 215 -21.53 5.09 -2.17
C SER A 215 -20.78 3.92 -2.81
N ILE A 216 -20.59 2.81 -2.09
CA ILE A 216 -19.91 1.62 -2.57
C ILE A 216 -20.97 0.60 -3.00
N PRO A 217 -20.97 0.09 -4.24
CA PRO A 217 -21.97 -0.91 -4.69
C PRO A 217 -22.04 -2.15 -3.82
N MET A 218 -20.91 -2.61 -3.25
CA MET A 218 -20.91 -3.73 -2.30
C MET A 218 -21.43 -3.37 -0.90
N GLY A 219 -21.77 -2.10 -0.63
CA GLY A 219 -22.42 -1.63 0.61
C GLY A 219 -21.53 -1.62 1.85
N ARG A 220 -20.22 -1.80 1.70
CA ARG A 220 -19.27 -1.85 2.83
C ARG A 220 -17.87 -1.42 2.44
N TYR A 221 -17.05 -1.10 3.41
CA TYR A 221 -15.61 -0.96 3.22
C TYR A 221 -14.97 -2.29 2.82
N ALA A 222 -13.87 -2.21 2.08
CA ALA A 222 -13.02 -3.36 1.87
C ALA A 222 -12.32 -3.75 3.19
N SER A 223 -12.06 -5.02 3.39
CA SER A 223 -11.20 -5.47 4.48
C SER A 223 -9.71 -5.34 4.10
N VAL A 224 -8.84 -5.29 5.10
CA VAL A 224 -7.38 -5.31 4.87
C VAL A 224 -6.94 -6.61 4.15
N ASP A 225 -7.66 -7.72 4.37
CA ASP A 225 -7.36 -9.00 3.75
C ASP A 225 -7.68 -9.02 2.25
N GLU A 226 -8.74 -8.31 1.80
CA GLU A 226 -9.06 -8.19 0.38
C GLU A 226 -7.95 -7.45 -0.38
N ILE A 227 -7.37 -6.42 0.24
CA ILE A 227 -6.21 -5.72 -0.33
C ILE A 227 -4.97 -6.61 -0.29
N SER A 228 -4.69 -7.26 0.85
CA SER A 228 -3.54 -8.15 1.02
C SER A 228 -3.55 -9.29 -0.01
N ASN A 229 -4.70 -9.91 -0.23
CA ASN A 229 -4.84 -10.99 -1.21
C ASN A 229 -4.52 -10.52 -2.64
N THR A 230 -4.91 -9.30 -3.00
CA THR A 230 -4.57 -8.69 -4.30
C THR A 230 -3.06 -8.44 -4.40
N VAL A 231 -2.42 -7.94 -3.32
CA VAL A 231 -0.97 -7.73 -3.28
C VAL A 231 -0.22 -9.04 -3.45
N LEU A 232 -0.63 -10.09 -2.74
CA LEU A 232 -0.02 -11.41 -2.85
C LEU A 232 -0.19 -11.98 -4.27
N PHE A 233 -1.38 -11.83 -4.87
CA PHE A 233 -1.59 -12.23 -6.27
C PHE A 233 -0.61 -11.50 -7.20
N LEU A 234 -0.50 -10.19 -7.09
CA LEU A 234 0.40 -9.39 -7.92
C LEU A 234 1.89 -9.73 -7.70
N CYS A 235 2.26 -10.17 -6.50
CA CYS A 235 3.62 -10.64 -6.20
C CYS A 235 3.88 -12.07 -6.68
N SER A 236 2.85 -12.90 -6.88
CA SER A 236 2.99 -14.30 -7.26
C SER A 236 3.23 -14.52 -8.75
N ASP A 237 3.62 -15.74 -9.13
CA ASP A 237 3.79 -16.16 -10.52
C ASP A 237 2.46 -16.21 -11.30
N LEU A 238 1.30 -16.23 -10.59
CA LEU A 238 -0.02 -16.10 -11.22
C LEU A 238 -0.21 -14.76 -11.95
N ALA A 239 0.58 -13.75 -11.58
CA ALA A 239 0.60 -12.44 -12.22
C ALA A 239 1.80 -12.24 -13.16
N SER A 240 2.40 -13.31 -13.69
CA SER A 240 3.63 -13.28 -14.51
C SER A 240 3.52 -12.41 -15.76
N GLY A 241 2.34 -12.27 -16.36
CA GLY A 241 2.07 -11.39 -17.51
C GLY A 241 1.62 -9.98 -17.12
N ILE A 242 1.67 -9.59 -15.83
CA ILE A 242 1.09 -8.32 -15.35
C ILE A 242 2.20 -7.39 -14.85
N THR A 243 2.44 -6.29 -15.55
CA THR A 243 3.33 -5.21 -15.12
C THR A 243 2.81 -3.85 -15.62
N GLY A 244 3.04 -2.78 -14.89
CA GLY A 244 2.53 -1.43 -15.17
C GLY A 244 1.03 -1.25 -14.91
N ALA A 245 0.35 -2.25 -14.36
CA ALA A 245 -1.09 -2.24 -14.14
C ALA A 245 -1.44 -1.51 -12.83
N GLN A 246 -2.67 -0.98 -12.82
CA GLN A 246 -3.31 -0.42 -11.63
C GLN A 246 -4.54 -1.29 -11.30
N TYR A 247 -4.48 -1.99 -10.17
CA TYR A 247 -5.54 -2.89 -9.73
C TYR A 247 -6.45 -2.21 -8.71
N VAL A 248 -7.68 -1.93 -9.13
CA VAL A 248 -8.70 -1.30 -8.29
C VAL A 248 -9.35 -2.34 -7.41
N VAL A 249 -9.43 -2.05 -6.10
CA VAL A 249 -10.09 -2.88 -5.09
C VAL A 249 -10.98 -1.96 -4.24
N ASP A 250 -12.19 -1.68 -4.71
CA ASP A 250 -13.03 -0.60 -4.19
C ASP A 250 -14.52 -0.94 -4.08
N GLY A 251 -14.86 -2.22 -4.19
CA GLY A 251 -16.25 -2.68 -4.15
C GLY A 251 -17.14 -2.15 -5.29
N GLY A 252 -16.53 -1.74 -6.42
CA GLY A 252 -17.22 -1.22 -7.60
C GLY A 252 -17.46 0.29 -7.60
N ARG A 253 -16.95 1.02 -6.60
CA ARG A 253 -17.22 2.46 -6.42
C ARG A 253 -16.84 3.31 -7.63
N THR A 254 -15.65 3.12 -8.18
CA THR A 254 -15.18 3.90 -9.34
C THR A 254 -15.84 3.45 -10.66
N ALA A 255 -16.23 2.18 -10.76
CA ALA A 255 -16.86 1.64 -11.95
C ALA A 255 -18.27 2.23 -12.18
N THR A 256 -18.96 2.64 -11.11
CA THR A 256 -20.34 3.17 -11.16
C THR A 256 -20.42 4.66 -10.86
N GLY A 257 -19.29 5.36 -10.71
CA GLY A 257 -19.26 6.78 -10.31
C GLY A 257 -19.80 7.03 -8.90
N GLY A 258 -19.83 6.01 -8.03
CA GLY A 258 -20.37 6.10 -6.67
C GLY A 258 -21.89 6.07 -6.59
N ALA A 259 -22.58 5.75 -7.68
CA ALA A 259 -24.01 5.55 -7.68
C ALA A 259 -24.36 4.08 -7.38
N ALA A 260 -24.73 3.78 -6.14
CA ALA A 260 -25.33 2.49 -5.80
C ALA A 260 -26.83 2.54 -6.21
N THR A 261 -27.14 2.13 -7.42
CA THR A 261 -28.53 1.93 -7.85
C THR A 261 -28.87 0.46 -7.86
N THR A 262 -29.75 0.02 -6.95
CA THR A 262 -30.34 -1.32 -7.02
C THR A 262 -31.37 -1.35 -8.14
N VAL A 263 -30.96 -1.86 -9.32
CA VAL A 263 -31.90 -2.18 -10.40
C VAL A 263 -32.69 -3.41 -9.97
N GLY A 264 -34.00 -3.27 -9.77
CA GLY A 264 -34.89 -4.41 -9.53
C GLY A 264 -35.11 -4.82 -8.08
N ALA A 265 -34.76 -4.02 -7.07
CA ALA A 265 -35.25 -4.26 -5.72
C ALA A 265 -36.77 -4.01 -5.68
N LYS A 266 -37.59 -5.09 -5.72
CA LYS A 266 -38.99 -5.01 -5.36
C LYS A 266 -39.06 -4.49 -3.92
N ARG A 267 -39.81 -3.39 -3.72
CA ARG A 267 -40.22 -2.90 -2.40
C ARG A 267 -41.11 -3.92 -1.69
#